data_a2da48d0036b577531ef474a88432fe6
#
_entry.id   a2da48d0036b577531ef474a88432fe6
#
_cell.length_a   1.000
_cell.length_b   1.000
_cell.length_c   1.000
_cell.angle_alpha   90.00
_cell.angle_beta   90.00
_cell.angle_gamma   90.00
#
_symmetry.space_group_name_H-M   'P 1'
#
loop_
_entity.id
_entity.type
_entity.pdbx_description
1 polymer ?
#
loop_
_entity_poly.entity_id
_entity_poly.type
_entity_poly.pdbx_seq_one_letter_code
_entity_poly.pdbx_strand_id
1 'polypeptide(L)'
;MTVLDRFGLAGGQAVVTGAGRGIGEGIAIALAEAGCDVVLTARREQEIEAVAERVRSLGRRAVAIAGDITDGSFVDDLAERAAAELGGLTLWVSNAGGADDRTPRHLADMPDRQWDYQLDVNLRAVFTGARAAARVMGDGGSIINISSTAALKASPNNGPYAVAKAGVDSLTKTLSIELAPRAIRVNGVAPGPVPTEVFMEFFGATDDDLPQLATKLGVPLGRLGTPDDVGNAVVFLASPAASWITGHTLVVNGGSR
;
A
#
# COMPACT_ATOMS: atom_id res chain seq x y z
N MET A 1 22.09 -2.65 20.25
CA MET A 1 21.32 -2.49 18.98
C MET A 1 22.11 -1.56 18.06
N THR A 2 22.58 -2.05 16.94
CA THR A 2 23.27 -1.26 15.90
C THR A 2 22.28 -0.40 15.11
N VAL A 3 22.77 0.48 14.23
CA VAL A 3 21.88 1.23 13.33
C VAL A 3 21.10 0.27 12.43
N LEU A 4 21.75 -0.77 11.90
CA LEU A 4 21.11 -1.74 11.00
C LEU A 4 20.01 -2.55 11.70
N ASP A 5 20.18 -2.90 12.98
CA ASP A 5 19.16 -3.63 13.74
C ASP A 5 17.84 -2.87 13.84
N ARG A 6 17.87 -1.52 13.73
CA ARG A 6 16.69 -0.67 13.78
C ARG A 6 15.84 -0.71 12.52
N PHE A 7 16.35 -1.21 11.42
CA PHE A 7 15.60 -1.41 10.17
C PHE A 7 14.90 -2.78 10.11
N GLY A 8 15.24 -3.70 11.03
CA GLY A 8 14.59 -5.00 11.13
C GLY A 8 13.18 -4.92 11.71
N LEU A 9 12.33 -5.85 11.31
CA LEU A 9 10.95 -6.02 11.77
C LEU A 9 10.74 -7.41 12.39
N ALA A 10 11.78 -7.99 12.96
CA ALA A 10 11.75 -9.34 13.54
C ALA A 10 10.62 -9.47 14.59
N GLY A 11 9.74 -10.47 14.38
CA GLY A 11 8.57 -10.71 15.23
C GLY A 11 7.39 -9.78 14.97
N GLY A 12 7.43 -8.96 13.92
CA GLY A 12 6.30 -8.14 13.49
C GLY A 12 5.18 -8.98 12.88
N GLN A 13 3.94 -8.52 13.05
CA GLN A 13 2.72 -9.11 12.48
C GLN A 13 2.08 -8.08 11.55
N ALA A 14 2.05 -8.37 10.25
CA ALA A 14 1.63 -7.44 9.23
C ALA A 14 0.36 -7.91 8.49
N VAL A 15 -0.51 -6.97 8.13
CA VAL A 15 -1.54 -7.15 7.11
C VAL A 15 -1.15 -6.33 5.88
N VAL A 16 -1.22 -6.92 4.69
CA VAL A 16 -1.04 -6.22 3.42
C VAL A 16 -2.28 -6.42 2.55
N THR A 17 -2.98 -5.32 2.22
CA THR A 17 -4.14 -5.37 1.33
C THR A 17 -3.70 -5.23 -0.13
N GLY A 18 -4.39 -5.92 -1.06
CA GLY A 18 -4.01 -5.96 -2.46
C GLY A 18 -2.66 -6.67 -2.69
N ALA A 19 -2.36 -7.70 -1.88
CA ALA A 19 -1.06 -8.35 -1.81
C ALA A 19 -0.79 -9.39 -2.90
N GLY A 20 -1.76 -9.68 -3.79
CA GLY A 20 -1.65 -10.79 -4.74
C GLY A 20 -0.71 -10.54 -5.92
N ARG A 21 -0.32 -9.29 -6.18
CA ARG A 21 0.57 -8.91 -7.30
C ARG A 21 1.12 -7.50 -7.17
N GLY A 22 2.10 -7.19 -8.03
CA GLY A 22 2.64 -5.84 -8.20
C GLY A 22 3.20 -5.24 -6.92
N ILE A 23 2.84 -3.99 -6.60
CA ILE A 23 3.35 -3.28 -5.42
C ILE A 23 3.02 -4.03 -4.12
N GLY A 24 1.79 -4.57 -3.99
CA GLY A 24 1.38 -5.27 -2.78
C GLY A 24 2.15 -6.57 -2.52
N GLU A 25 2.44 -7.32 -3.57
CA GLU A 25 3.32 -8.49 -3.53
C GLU A 25 4.74 -8.10 -3.09
N GLY A 26 5.34 -7.07 -3.74
CA GLY A 26 6.67 -6.59 -3.35
C GLY A 26 6.73 -6.12 -1.89
N ILE A 27 5.69 -5.43 -1.41
CA ILE A 27 5.58 -5.04 0.00
C ILE A 27 5.54 -6.28 0.91
N ALA A 28 4.72 -7.28 0.59
CA ALA A 28 4.58 -8.48 1.41
C ALA A 28 5.90 -9.27 1.51
N ILE A 29 6.61 -9.40 0.40
CA ILE A 29 7.93 -10.06 0.36
C ILE A 29 8.97 -9.26 1.15
N ALA A 30 9.07 -7.93 0.94
CA ALA A 30 10.02 -7.09 1.67
C ALA A 30 9.78 -7.12 3.19
N LEU A 31 8.52 -7.13 3.64
CA LEU A 31 8.17 -7.28 5.06
C LEU A 31 8.58 -8.64 5.61
N ALA A 32 8.40 -9.71 4.83
CA ALA A 32 8.82 -11.05 5.23
C ALA A 32 10.35 -11.15 5.34
N GLU A 33 11.10 -10.60 4.40
CA GLU A 33 12.57 -10.51 4.43
C GLU A 33 13.07 -9.70 5.64
N ALA A 34 12.32 -8.64 6.02
CA ALA A 34 12.60 -7.85 7.21
C ALA A 34 12.23 -8.54 8.54
N GLY A 35 11.55 -9.70 8.49
CA GLY A 35 11.23 -10.54 9.64
C GLY A 35 9.78 -10.54 10.12
N CYS A 36 8.84 -9.97 9.35
CA CYS A 36 7.40 -10.02 9.65
C CYS A 36 6.77 -11.36 9.27
N ASP A 37 5.78 -11.78 10.06
CA ASP A 37 4.74 -12.67 9.63
C ASP A 37 3.64 -11.87 8.92
N VAL A 38 3.01 -12.41 7.87
CA VAL A 38 2.16 -11.59 6.99
C VAL A 38 0.81 -12.25 6.71
N VAL A 39 -0.28 -11.51 6.94
CA VAL A 39 -1.58 -11.80 6.35
C VAL A 39 -1.71 -11.04 5.04
N LEU A 40 -2.00 -11.78 3.97
CA LEU A 40 -2.19 -11.26 2.62
C LEU A 40 -3.67 -11.29 2.26
N THR A 41 -4.20 -10.16 1.78
CA THR A 41 -5.59 -10.14 1.30
C THR A 41 -5.71 -9.49 -0.08
N ALA A 42 -6.52 -10.10 -0.92
CA ALA A 42 -7.03 -9.60 -2.18
C ALA A 42 -8.25 -10.43 -2.61
N ARG A 43 -8.92 -10.03 -3.69
CA ARG A 43 -10.12 -10.74 -4.18
C ARG A 43 -9.82 -12.12 -4.78
N ARG A 44 -8.63 -12.31 -5.36
CA ARG A 44 -8.22 -13.53 -6.05
C ARG A 44 -7.36 -14.39 -5.13
N GLU A 45 -7.97 -15.45 -4.60
CA GLU A 45 -7.35 -16.36 -3.64
C GLU A 45 -6.05 -16.98 -4.16
N GLN A 46 -6.06 -17.48 -5.40
CA GLN A 46 -4.88 -18.11 -6.00
C GLN A 46 -3.66 -17.18 -6.06
N GLU A 47 -3.86 -15.89 -6.32
CA GLU A 47 -2.75 -14.93 -6.38
C GLU A 47 -2.14 -14.68 -4.99
N ILE A 48 -2.98 -14.47 -3.97
CA ILE A 48 -2.47 -14.25 -2.61
C ILE A 48 -1.85 -15.53 -2.02
N GLU A 49 -2.35 -16.71 -2.38
CA GLU A 49 -1.75 -17.96 -1.94
C GLU A 49 -0.37 -18.17 -2.56
N ALA A 50 -0.19 -17.87 -3.84
CA ALA A 50 1.12 -17.94 -4.47
C ALA A 50 2.16 -17.01 -3.80
N VAL A 51 1.74 -15.80 -3.38
CA VAL A 51 2.61 -14.89 -2.62
C VAL A 51 2.84 -15.40 -1.20
N ALA A 52 1.81 -15.99 -0.55
CA ALA A 52 1.94 -16.59 0.79
C ALA A 52 2.96 -17.74 0.80
N GLU A 53 2.98 -18.58 -0.23
CA GLU A 53 4.00 -19.63 -0.39
C GLU A 53 5.42 -19.05 -0.47
N ARG A 54 5.60 -17.94 -1.18
CA ARG A 54 6.90 -17.24 -1.24
C ARG A 54 7.30 -16.72 0.13
N VAL A 55 6.38 -16.11 0.88
CA VAL A 55 6.63 -15.63 2.25
C VAL A 55 7.03 -16.80 3.17
N ARG A 56 6.32 -17.95 3.06
CA ARG A 56 6.65 -19.16 3.83
C ARG A 56 8.05 -19.70 3.47
N SER A 57 8.45 -19.63 2.21
CA SER A 57 9.80 -20.05 1.77
C SER A 57 10.93 -19.21 2.37
N LEU A 58 10.63 -17.98 2.82
CA LEU A 58 11.53 -17.10 3.57
C LEU A 58 11.54 -17.41 5.09
N GLY A 59 10.87 -18.49 5.52
CA GLY A 59 10.82 -18.91 6.92
C GLY A 59 9.86 -18.08 7.78
N ARG A 60 8.89 -17.37 7.17
CA ARG A 60 7.88 -16.58 7.89
C ARG A 60 6.51 -17.24 7.81
N ARG A 61 5.64 -16.94 8.79
CA ARG A 61 4.23 -17.33 8.71
C ARG A 61 3.53 -16.45 7.69
N ALA A 62 2.65 -17.08 6.88
CA ALA A 62 1.82 -16.36 5.93
C ALA A 62 0.42 -16.97 5.87
N VAL A 63 -0.60 -16.12 5.93
CA VAL A 63 -2.00 -16.50 5.83
C VAL A 63 -2.65 -15.71 4.68
N ALA A 64 -3.23 -16.42 3.72
CA ALA A 64 -3.99 -15.81 2.64
C ALA A 64 -5.47 -15.74 3.03
N ILE A 65 -6.07 -14.55 2.97
CA ILE A 65 -7.49 -14.32 3.28
C ILE A 65 -8.12 -13.57 2.10
N ALA A 66 -8.88 -14.28 1.26
CA ALA A 66 -9.53 -13.68 0.11
C ALA A 66 -10.78 -12.87 0.53
N GLY A 67 -10.95 -11.68 -0.08
CA GLY A 67 -12.13 -10.86 0.12
C GLY A 67 -12.04 -9.50 -0.54
N ASP A 68 -13.13 -8.73 -0.43
CA ASP A 68 -13.24 -7.39 -1.00
C ASP A 68 -13.09 -6.32 0.09
N ILE A 69 -12.07 -5.49 -0.04
CA ILE A 69 -11.76 -4.41 0.91
C ILE A 69 -12.76 -3.26 0.87
N THR A 70 -13.69 -3.25 -0.09
CA THR A 70 -14.80 -2.28 -0.11
C THR A 70 -15.95 -2.72 0.80
N ASP A 71 -15.98 -3.99 1.22
CA ASP A 71 -16.88 -4.48 2.25
C ASP A 71 -16.30 -4.20 3.64
N GLY A 72 -16.89 -3.24 4.35
CA GLY A 72 -16.43 -2.85 5.69
C GLY A 72 -16.54 -3.96 6.73
N SER A 73 -17.50 -4.89 6.61
CA SER A 73 -17.64 -6.02 7.51
C SER A 73 -16.52 -7.04 7.30
N PHE A 74 -16.16 -7.30 6.05
CA PHE A 74 -14.99 -8.11 5.73
C PHE A 74 -13.70 -7.50 6.29
N VAL A 75 -13.52 -6.18 6.20
CA VAL A 75 -12.30 -5.50 6.69
C VAL A 75 -12.19 -5.56 8.21
N ASP A 76 -13.30 -5.42 8.95
CA ASP A 76 -13.32 -5.56 10.40
C ASP A 76 -12.97 -7.03 10.80
N ASP A 77 -13.58 -8.06 10.15
CA ASP A 77 -13.26 -9.48 10.35
C ASP A 77 -11.80 -9.82 9.99
N LEU A 78 -11.29 -9.26 8.88
CA LEU A 78 -9.90 -9.43 8.46
C LEU A 78 -8.91 -8.99 9.54
N ALA A 79 -9.14 -7.85 10.17
CA ALA A 79 -8.24 -7.34 11.21
C ALA A 79 -8.25 -8.24 12.46
N GLU A 80 -9.44 -8.70 12.88
CA GLU A 80 -9.59 -9.62 14.01
C GLU A 80 -8.93 -10.98 13.73
N ARG A 81 -9.18 -11.55 12.55
CA ARG A 81 -8.58 -12.82 12.14
C ARG A 81 -7.07 -12.72 12.02
N ALA A 82 -6.55 -11.64 11.42
CA ALA A 82 -5.12 -11.42 11.31
C ALA A 82 -4.45 -11.38 12.70
N ALA A 83 -5.03 -10.66 13.65
CA ALA A 83 -4.53 -10.61 15.00
C ALA A 83 -4.57 -11.99 15.70
N ALA A 84 -5.62 -12.78 15.49
CA ALA A 84 -5.74 -14.13 16.04
C ALA A 84 -4.71 -15.10 15.42
N GLU A 85 -4.59 -15.13 14.09
CA GLU A 85 -3.71 -16.03 13.36
C GLU A 85 -2.22 -15.75 13.59
N LEU A 86 -1.84 -14.48 13.73
CA LEU A 86 -0.44 -14.09 13.92
C LEU A 86 -0.07 -13.91 15.41
N GLY A 87 -1.06 -13.90 16.31
CA GLY A 87 -0.83 -13.65 17.75
C GLY A 87 -0.65 -12.16 18.07
N GLY A 88 -1.18 -11.29 17.24
CA GLY A 88 -1.16 -9.83 17.37
C GLY A 88 -1.18 -9.15 16.02
N LEU A 89 -1.26 -7.81 16.02
CA LEU A 89 -1.13 -6.97 14.84
C LEU A 89 -0.27 -5.76 15.18
N THR A 90 0.88 -5.61 14.50
CA THR A 90 1.82 -4.50 14.71
C THR A 90 1.94 -3.60 13.50
N LEU A 91 1.54 -4.08 12.32
CA LEU A 91 1.63 -3.34 11.07
C LEU A 91 0.40 -3.57 10.19
N TRP A 92 -0.17 -2.49 9.68
CA TRP A 92 -1.21 -2.53 8.64
C TRP A 92 -0.78 -1.74 7.42
N VAL A 93 -0.83 -2.36 6.23
CA VAL A 93 -0.51 -1.71 4.97
C VAL A 93 -1.74 -1.64 4.07
N SER A 94 -2.29 -0.44 3.92
CA SER A 94 -3.40 -0.15 3.00
C SER A 94 -2.84 0.09 1.60
N ASN A 95 -2.64 -0.99 0.83
CA ASN A 95 -2.10 -0.92 -0.53
C ASN A 95 -3.17 -1.18 -1.60
N ALA A 96 -4.21 -1.95 -1.32
CA ALA A 96 -5.25 -2.23 -2.30
C ALA A 96 -5.80 -0.95 -2.94
N GLY A 97 -5.96 -0.98 -4.24
CA GLY A 97 -6.46 0.13 -5.03
C GLY A 97 -6.67 -0.28 -6.48
N GLY A 98 -7.25 0.59 -7.28
CA GLY A 98 -7.47 0.32 -8.70
C GLY A 98 -8.68 1.04 -9.27
N ALA A 99 -9.10 0.60 -10.44
CA ALA A 99 -10.29 1.03 -11.14
C ALA A 99 -10.96 -0.17 -11.80
N ASP A 100 -12.29 -0.15 -11.88
CA ASP A 100 -13.09 -1.11 -12.68
C ASP A 100 -13.13 -0.70 -14.16
N ASP A 101 -13.27 0.61 -14.40
CA ASP A 101 -13.17 1.23 -15.72
C ASP A 101 -11.99 2.20 -15.75
N ARG A 102 -11.01 1.93 -16.60
CA ARG A 102 -9.79 2.72 -16.76
C ARG A 102 -9.81 3.65 -17.95
N THR A 103 -10.96 3.83 -18.57
CA THR A 103 -11.11 4.75 -19.70
C THR A 103 -10.78 6.17 -19.25
N PRO A 104 -9.79 6.83 -19.86
CA PRO A 104 -9.44 8.21 -19.51
C PRO A 104 -10.62 9.15 -19.81
N ARG A 105 -11.04 9.96 -18.84
CA ARG A 105 -12.14 10.93 -18.99
C ARG A 105 -11.84 12.23 -18.30
N HIS A 106 -12.29 13.33 -18.88
CA HIS A 106 -12.33 14.62 -18.18
C HIS A 106 -13.33 14.55 -17.02
N LEU A 107 -13.05 15.29 -15.95
CA LEU A 107 -13.95 15.33 -14.78
C LEU A 107 -15.37 15.79 -15.14
N ALA A 108 -15.51 16.69 -16.11
CA ALA A 108 -16.82 17.16 -16.56
C ALA A 108 -17.69 16.06 -17.20
N ASP A 109 -17.05 14.99 -17.71
CA ASP A 109 -17.72 13.87 -18.40
C ASP A 109 -17.65 12.57 -17.56
N MET A 110 -17.24 12.67 -16.29
CA MET A 110 -17.04 11.52 -15.40
C MET A 110 -18.38 10.98 -14.92
N PRO A 111 -18.73 9.70 -15.18
CA PRO A 111 -19.93 9.11 -14.62
C PRO A 111 -19.83 8.95 -13.09
N ASP A 112 -20.93 9.25 -12.38
CA ASP A 112 -20.98 9.13 -10.90
C ASP A 112 -20.56 7.75 -10.43
N ARG A 113 -21.00 6.68 -11.09
CA ARG A 113 -20.60 5.30 -10.74
C ARG A 113 -19.06 5.12 -10.74
N GLN A 114 -18.37 5.67 -11.74
CA GLN A 114 -16.91 5.54 -11.84
C GLN A 114 -16.23 6.41 -10.79
N TRP A 115 -16.77 7.59 -10.50
CA TRP A 115 -16.33 8.45 -9.41
C TRP A 115 -16.46 7.72 -8.06
N ASP A 116 -17.66 7.21 -7.74
CA ASP A 116 -17.95 6.53 -6.47
C ASP A 116 -17.05 5.30 -6.26
N TYR A 117 -16.91 4.46 -7.30
CA TYR A 117 -16.05 3.29 -7.23
C TYR A 117 -14.59 3.66 -6.91
N GLN A 118 -14.07 4.71 -7.56
CA GLN A 118 -12.70 5.17 -7.33
C GLN A 118 -12.50 5.67 -5.89
N LEU A 119 -13.47 6.38 -5.33
CA LEU A 119 -13.42 6.83 -3.94
C LEU A 119 -13.57 5.65 -2.98
N ASP A 120 -14.45 4.71 -3.26
CA ASP A 120 -14.66 3.55 -2.40
C ASP A 120 -13.40 2.69 -2.29
N VAL A 121 -12.78 2.33 -3.40
CA VAL A 121 -11.62 1.43 -3.40
C VAL A 121 -10.32 2.13 -3.00
N ASN A 122 -10.13 3.41 -3.36
CA ASN A 122 -8.84 4.09 -3.16
C ASN A 122 -8.79 5.02 -1.94
N LEU A 123 -9.94 5.34 -1.32
CA LEU A 123 -10.01 6.21 -0.13
C LEU A 123 -10.80 5.58 1.00
N ARG A 124 -12.09 5.21 0.78
CA ARG A 124 -12.92 4.63 1.84
C ARG A 124 -12.31 3.34 2.40
N ALA A 125 -11.80 2.45 1.54
CA ALA A 125 -11.15 1.22 1.96
C ALA A 125 -9.89 1.47 2.81
N VAL A 126 -9.13 2.54 2.52
CA VAL A 126 -7.97 2.95 3.36
C VAL A 126 -8.45 3.40 4.75
N PHE A 127 -9.52 4.20 4.81
CA PHE A 127 -10.12 4.62 6.06
C PHE A 127 -10.63 3.43 6.88
N THR A 128 -11.41 2.52 6.27
CA THR A 128 -11.96 1.36 6.97
C THR A 128 -10.86 0.43 7.47
N GLY A 129 -9.81 0.20 6.66
CA GLY A 129 -8.64 -0.59 7.03
C GLY A 129 -7.87 0.01 8.21
N ALA A 130 -7.57 1.29 8.17
CA ALA A 130 -6.87 1.98 9.26
C ALA A 130 -7.69 1.96 10.56
N ARG A 131 -9.02 2.14 10.46
CA ARG A 131 -9.94 2.05 11.59
C ARG A 131 -9.98 0.65 12.20
N ALA A 132 -10.10 -0.40 11.37
CA ALA A 132 -10.12 -1.79 11.82
C ALA A 132 -8.79 -2.17 12.48
N ALA A 133 -7.67 -1.82 11.85
CA ALA A 133 -6.33 -2.03 12.41
C ALA A 133 -6.17 -1.35 13.78
N ALA A 134 -6.56 -0.09 13.90
CA ALA A 134 -6.44 0.67 15.13
C ALA A 134 -7.25 0.05 16.31
N ARG A 135 -8.33 -0.68 16.04
CA ARG A 135 -9.13 -1.36 17.08
C ARG A 135 -8.44 -2.58 17.67
N VAL A 136 -7.72 -3.35 16.85
CA VAL A 136 -7.09 -4.61 17.26
C VAL A 136 -5.60 -4.49 17.55
N MET A 137 -4.95 -3.45 17.01
CA MET A 137 -3.53 -3.19 17.19
C MET A 137 -3.24 -2.76 18.63
N GLY A 138 -2.20 -3.29 19.23
CA GLY A 138 -1.65 -2.81 20.50
C GLY A 138 -1.00 -1.44 20.36
N ASP A 139 -0.53 -0.89 21.49
CA ASP A 139 0.23 0.37 21.48
C ASP A 139 1.57 0.19 20.78
N GLY A 140 2.06 1.23 20.11
CA GLY A 140 3.35 1.23 19.40
C GLY A 140 3.32 0.64 17.99
N GLY A 141 2.14 0.40 17.41
CA GLY A 141 1.98 -0.11 16.06
C GLY A 141 2.29 0.90 14.95
N SER A 142 2.18 0.45 13.69
CA SER A 142 2.37 1.29 12.51
C SER A 142 1.30 1.03 11.45
N ILE A 143 0.76 2.10 10.86
CA ILE A 143 -0.16 2.05 9.71
C ILE A 143 0.52 2.75 8.54
N ILE A 144 0.61 2.06 7.40
CA ILE A 144 1.20 2.61 6.18
C ILE A 144 0.14 2.64 5.08
N ASN A 145 -0.14 3.83 4.55
CA ASN A 145 -1.11 4.02 3.48
C ASN A 145 -0.38 4.24 2.15
N ILE A 146 -0.69 3.44 1.13
CA ILE A 146 -0.11 3.64 -0.19
C ILE A 146 -0.94 4.71 -0.93
N SER A 147 -0.34 5.90 -1.03
CA SER A 147 -0.81 7.03 -1.81
C SER A 147 -0.34 6.94 -3.28
N SER A 148 -0.09 8.04 -3.92
CA SER A 148 0.45 8.13 -5.29
C SER A 148 1.01 9.52 -5.54
N THR A 149 1.99 9.66 -6.44
CA THR A 149 2.39 10.97 -6.98
C THR A 149 1.26 11.69 -7.71
N ALA A 150 0.19 10.99 -8.12
CA ALA A 150 -1.04 11.61 -8.63
C ALA A 150 -1.74 12.51 -7.60
N ALA A 151 -1.54 12.28 -6.30
CA ALA A 151 -2.05 13.13 -5.23
C ALA A 151 -1.39 14.51 -5.16
N LEU A 152 -0.18 14.65 -5.71
CA LEU A 152 0.70 15.80 -5.52
C LEU A 152 0.66 16.80 -6.67
N LYS A 153 -0.03 16.48 -7.77
CA LYS A 153 -0.09 17.30 -8.98
C LYS A 153 -1.42 17.13 -9.70
N ALA A 154 -1.69 18.01 -10.65
CA ALA A 154 -2.82 17.85 -11.55
C ALA A 154 -2.70 16.53 -12.33
N SER A 155 -3.79 15.76 -12.37
CA SER A 155 -3.87 14.46 -13.07
C SER A 155 -5.05 14.47 -14.05
N PRO A 156 -4.95 15.16 -15.19
CA PRO A 156 -5.98 15.16 -16.22
C PRO A 156 -6.33 13.72 -16.64
N ASN A 157 -7.60 13.47 -16.89
CA ASN A 157 -8.16 12.15 -17.26
C ASN A 157 -8.07 11.05 -16.19
N ASN A 158 -7.55 11.36 -15.00
CA ASN A 158 -7.45 10.45 -13.85
C ASN A 158 -7.88 11.14 -12.54
N GLY A 159 -8.83 12.07 -12.65
CA GLY A 159 -9.25 12.96 -11.56
C GLY A 159 -9.71 12.24 -10.30
N PRO A 160 -10.67 11.30 -10.36
CA PRO A 160 -11.18 10.61 -9.16
C PRO A 160 -10.09 9.88 -8.38
N TYR A 161 -9.15 9.22 -9.08
CA TYR A 161 -8.02 8.57 -8.45
C TYR A 161 -7.09 9.57 -7.73
N ALA A 162 -6.77 10.68 -8.39
CA ALA A 162 -5.93 11.72 -7.80
C ALA A 162 -6.58 12.34 -6.55
N VAL A 163 -7.89 12.63 -6.61
CA VAL A 163 -8.67 13.13 -5.46
C VAL A 163 -8.68 12.11 -4.32
N ALA A 164 -8.91 10.83 -4.62
CA ALA A 164 -8.88 9.77 -3.62
C ALA A 164 -7.50 9.70 -2.93
N LYS A 165 -6.41 9.71 -3.70
CA LYS A 165 -5.04 9.63 -3.15
C LYS A 165 -4.63 10.90 -2.40
N ALA A 166 -5.08 12.08 -2.79
CA ALA A 166 -4.95 13.31 -2.00
C ALA A 166 -5.73 13.21 -0.67
N GLY A 167 -6.91 12.60 -0.71
CA GLY A 167 -7.68 12.25 0.49
C GLY A 167 -6.93 11.29 1.42
N VAL A 168 -6.21 10.31 0.88
CA VAL A 168 -5.35 9.39 1.65
C VAL A 168 -4.24 10.15 2.37
N ASP A 169 -3.59 11.14 1.72
CA ASP A 169 -2.55 11.95 2.36
C ASP A 169 -3.11 12.80 3.50
N SER A 170 -4.32 13.37 3.33
CA SER A 170 -5.02 14.09 4.39
C SER A 170 -5.41 13.18 5.55
N LEU A 171 -5.97 11.99 5.24
CA LEU A 171 -6.33 10.96 6.22
C LEU A 171 -5.11 10.50 7.03
N THR A 172 -3.98 10.27 6.38
CA THR A 172 -2.70 9.90 7.02
C THR A 172 -2.28 10.92 8.07
N LYS A 173 -2.34 12.21 7.75
CA LYS A 173 -2.02 13.30 8.69
C LYS A 173 -2.98 13.32 9.89
N THR A 174 -4.28 13.22 9.64
CA THR A 174 -5.30 13.24 10.69
C THR A 174 -5.13 12.07 11.65
N LEU A 175 -5.07 10.83 11.11
CA LEU A 175 -4.90 9.63 11.91
C LEU A 175 -3.59 9.63 12.71
N SER A 176 -2.52 10.23 12.18
CA SER A 176 -1.25 10.29 12.90
C SER A 176 -1.33 11.06 14.22
N ILE A 177 -2.20 12.07 14.28
CA ILE A 177 -2.43 12.86 15.50
C ILE A 177 -3.40 12.13 16.44
N GLU A 178 -4.47 11.57 15.90
CA GLU A 178 -5.51 10.90 16.69
C GLU A 178 -4.99 9.60 17.36
N LEU A 179 -4.07 8.88 16.70
CA LEU A 179 -3.50 7.64 17.20
C LEU A 179 -2.17 7.81 17.97
N ALA A 180 -1.59 9.02 17.98
CA ALA A 180 -0.36 9.31 18.70
C ALA A 180 -0.41 9.02 20.20
N PRO A 181 -1.53 9.24 20.94
CA PRO A 181 -1.62 8.86 22.34
C PRO A 181 -1.42 7.36 22.62
N ARG A 182 -1.63 6.50 21.61
CA ARG A 182 -1.37 5.07 21.65
C ARG A 182 0.00 4.70 21.06
N ALA A 183 0.84 5.68 20.79
CA ALA A 183 2.12 5.50 20.10
C ALA A 183 2.01 4.77 18.74
N ILE A 184 0.83 4.75 18.12
CA ILE A 184 0.63 4.20 16.77
C ILE A 184 1.02 5.27 15.75
N ARG A 185 2.01 4.96 14.91
CA ARG A 185 2.46 5.85 13.83
C ARG A 185 1.64 5.62 12.57
N VAL A 186 1.28 6.69 11.88
CA VAL A 186 0.57 6.59 10.60
C VAL A 186 1.34 7.39 9.56
N ASN A 187 1.82 6.71 8.52
CA ASN A 187 2.58 7.33 7.42
C ASN A 187 2.05 6.89 6.06
N GLY A 188 2.44 7.61 5.03
CA GLY A 188 2.14 7.30 3.64
C GLY A 188 3.39 6.98 2.83
N VAL A 189 3.21 6.22 1.77
CA VAL A 189 4.17 6.12 0.66
C VAL A 189 3.46 6.54 -0.61
N ALA A 190 4.05 7.44 -1.39
CA ALA A 190 3.53 7.90 -2.67
C ALA A 190 4.44 7.41 -3.82
N PRO A 191 4.15 6.25 -4.41
CA PRO A 191 4.90 5.74 -5.54
C PRO A 191 4.73 6.63 -6.78
N GLY A 192 5.79 6.72 -7.57
CA GLY A 192 5.75 7.18 -8.94
C GLY A 192 5.39 6.05 -9.92
N PRO A 193 5.89 6.12 -11.16
CA PRO A 193 5.61 5.09 -12.16
C PRO A 193 6.33 3.78 -11.82
N VAL A 194 5.54 2.76 -11.47
CA VAL A 194 5.98 1.37 -11.23
C VAL A 194 5.27 0.47 -12.24
N PRO A 195 5.99 -0.32 -13.07
CA PRO A 195 5.43 -1.15 -14.14
C PRO A 195 4.74 -2.39 -13.56
N THR A 196 3.57 -2.17 -12.94
CA THR A 196 2.65 -3.23 -12.58
C THR A 196 1.81 -3.63 -13.80
N GLU A 197 1.12 -4.77 -13.78
CA GLU A 197 0.20 -5.15 -14.87
C GLU A 197 -0.79 -4.03 -15.20
N VAL A 198 -1.33 -3.37 -14.17
CA VAL A 198 -2.26 -2.24 -14.33
C VAL A 198 -1.61 -1.08 -15.08
N PHE A 199 -0.36 -0.77 -14.75
CA PHE A 199 0.42 0.27 -15.40
C PHE A 199 0.73 -0.10 -16.85
N MET A 200 1.19 -1.33 -17.10
CA MET A 200 1.52 -1.83 -18.44
C MET A 200 0.30 -1.81 -19.36
N GLU A 201 -0.85 -2.29 -18.85
CA GLU A 201 -2.12 -2.26 -19.57
C GLU A 201 -2.57 -0.83 -19.91
N PHE A 202 -2.45 0.10 -18.95
CA PHE A 202 -2.81 1.51 -19.17
C PHE A 202 -1.99 2.18 -20.26
N PHE A 203 -0.70 1.86 -20.35
CA PHE A 203 0.19 2.40 -21.41
C PHE A 203 0.22 1.56 -22.68
N GLY A 204 -0.41 0.37 -22.71
CA GLY A 204 -0.30 -0.59 -23.81
C GLY A 204 1.15 -1.01 -24.06
N ALA A 205 1.94 -1.16 -22.98
CA ALA A 205 3.38 -1.34 -23.02
C ALA A 205 3.80 -2.77 -22.69
N THR A 206 4.97 -3.16 -23.16
CA THR A 206 5.67 -4.40 -22.85
C THR A 206 6.96 -4.10 -22.07
N ASP A 207 7.66 -5.13 -21.60
CA ASP A 207 8.91 -4.97 -20.85
C ASP A 207 10.00 -4.27 -21.70
N ASP A 208 9.99 -4.46 -23.01
CA ASP A 208 10.92 -3.82 -23.95
C ASP A 208 10.73 -2.29 -24.02
N ASP A 209 9.53 -1.80 -23.65
CA ASP A 209 9.19 -0.37 -23.69
C ASP A 209 9.62 0.38 -22.41
N LEU A 210 10.00 -0.33 -21.34
CA LEU A 210 10.27 0.28 -20.03
C LEU A 210 11.33 1.40 -20.05
N PRO A 211 12.48 1.26 -20.75
CA PRO A 211 13.46 2.33 -20.80
C PRO A 211 12.93 3.60 -21.49
N GLN A 212 12.15 3.42 -22.57
CA GLN A 212 11.53 4.52 -23.29
C GLN A 212 10.45 5.19 -22.48
N LEU A 213 9.65 4.42 -21.72
CA LEU A 213 8.65 4.93 -20.80
C LEU A 213 9.28 5.74 -19.66
N ALA A 214 10.39 5.30 -19.10
CA ALA A 214 11.12 6.06 -18.08
C ALA A 214 11.53 7.44 -18.60
N THR A 215 12.05 7.49 -19.82
CA THR A 215 12.42 8.75 -20.51
C THR A 215 11.19 9.62 -20.78
N LYS A 216 10.12 9.04 -21.35
CA LYS A 216 8.87 9.74 -21.68
C LYS A 216 8.19 10.33 -20.44
N LEU A 217 8.24 9.62 -19.31
CA LEU A 217 7.69 10.06 -18.04
C LEU A 217 8.64 10.96 -17.25
N GLY A 218 9.81 11.27 -17.81
CA GLY A 218 10.77 12.19 -17.23
C GLY A 218 11.28 11.73 -15.85
N VAL A 219 11.61 10.44 -15.71
CA VAL A 219 12.17 9.90 -14.46
C VAL A 219 13.68 10.17 -14.41
N PRO A 220 14.18 11.08 -13.56
CA PRO A 220 15.59 11.48 -13.53
C PRO A 220 16.58 10.35 -13.24
N LEU A 221 16.17 9.33 -12.46
CA LEU A 221 17.01 8.16 -12.18
C LEU A 221 17.11 7.19 -13.38
N GLY A 222 16.49 7.50 -14.55
CA GLY A 222 16.64 6.77 -15.80
C GLY A 222 15.94 5.41 -15.87
N ARG A 223 15.18 5.02 -14.82
CA ARG A 223 14.40 3.79 -14.81
C ARG A 223 13.04 4.00 -14.14
N LEU A 224 12.09 3.17 -14.47
CA LEU A 224 10.86 3.06 -13.67
C LEU A 224 11.16 2.44 -12.30
N GLY A 225 10.29 2.67 -11.32
CA GLY A 225 10.36 2.02 -10.03
C GLY A 225 10.08 0.53 -10.12
N THR A 226 10.42 -0.20 -9.07
CA THR A 226 10.05 -1.61 -8.89
C THR A 226 9.14 -1.76 -7.67
N PRO A 227 8.39 -2.87 -7.54
CA PRO A 227 7.69 -3.18 -6.29
C PRO A 227 8.61 -3.14 -5.07
N ASP A 228 9.88 -3.56 -5.21
CA ASP A 228 10.87 -3.55 -4.13
C ASP A 228 11.26 -2.14 -3.69
N ASP A 229 11.34 -1.16 -4.63
CA ASP A 229 11.59 0.24 -4.26
C ASP A 229 10.50 0.76 -3.29
N VAL A 230 9.26 0.34 -3.49
CA VAL A 230 8.13 0.69 -2.62
C VAL A 230 8.16 -0.15 -1.33
N GLY A 231 8.42 -1.45 -1.43
CA GLY A 231 8.55 -2.37 -0.30
C GLY A 231 9.60 -1.90 0.71
N ASN A 232 10.78 -1.50 0.22
CA ASN A 232 11.86 -0.96 1.05
C ASN A 232 11.46 0.30 1.82
N ALA A 233 10.71 1.21 1.18
CA ALA A 233 10.18 2.40 1.83
C ALA A 233 9.17 2.07 2.93
N VAL A 234 8.30 1.06 2.69
CA VAL A 234 7.35 0.55 3.68
C VAL A 234 8.08 -0.07 4.86
N VAL A 235 9.09 -0.92 4.63
CA VAL A 235 9.93 -1.51 5.69
C VAL A 235 10.56 -0.41 6.54
N PHE A 236 11.18 0.61 5.94
CA PHE A 236 11.75 1.74 6.66
C PHE A 236 10.73 2.43 7.55
N LEU A 237 9.59 2.86 6.99
CA LEU A 237 8.55 3.57 7.74
C LEU A 237 7.89 2.72 8.83
N ALA A 238 7.82 1.41 8.64
CA ALA A 238 7.32 0.47 9.64
C ALA A 238 8.30 0.26 10.79
N SER A 239 9.60 0.35 10.52
CA SER A 239 10.68 -0.04 11.43
C SER A 239 10.93 0.96 12.58
N PRO A 240 11.66 0.54 13.63
CA PRO A 240 12.14 1.43 14.69
C PRO A 240 13.04 2.58 14.19
N ALA A 241 13.66 2.46 13.00
CA ALA A 241 14.43 3.56 12.39
C ALA A 241 13.56 4.79 12.09
N ALA A 242 12.24 4.59 11.88
CA ALA A 242 11.27 5.64 11.67
C ALA A 242 10.46 5.99 12.93
N SER A 243 10.93 5.67 14.13
CA SER A 243 10.19 5.86 15.40
C SER A 243 9.78 7.32 15.68
N TRP A 244 10.44 8.29 15.04
CA TRP A 244 10.14 9.73 15.16
C TRP A 244 9.47 10.31 13.90
N ILE A 245 8.91 9.43 13.05
CA ILE A 245 8.23 9.81 11.81
C ILE A 245 6.77 9.36 11.90
N THR A 246 5.84 10.34 11.89
CA THR A 246 4.39 10.11 11.78
C THR A 246 3.73 11.27 11.05
N GLY A 247 2.63 11.02 10.33
CA GLY A 247 1.90 12.01 9.54
C GLY A 247 2.59 12.42 8.23
N HIS A 248 3.63 11.70 7.81
CA HIS A 248 4.41 12.01 6.62
C HIS A 248 4.10 11.05 5.47
N THR A 249 4.02 11.57 4.23
CA THR A 249 3.97 10.78 3.01
C THR A 249 5.31 10.84 2.30
N LEU A 250 6.03 9.72 2.26
CA LEU A 250 7.30 9.57 1.58
C LEU A 250 7.09 9.36 0.08
N VAL A 251 7.63 10.25 -0.74
CA VAL A 251 7.57 10.13 -2.20
C VAL A 251 8.69 9.22 -2.69
N VAL A 252 8.30 8.17 -3.44
CA VAL A 252 9.21 7.15 -4.01
C VAL A 252 8.99 7.09 -5.51
N ASN A 253 9.66 7.97 -6.27
CA ASN A 253 9.33 8.20 -7.68
C ASN A 253 10.53 8.40 -8.62
N GLY A 254 11.76 8.14 -8.17
CA GLY A 254 12.96 8.34 -8.96
C GLY A 254 13.19 9.79 -9.41
N GLY A 255 12.58 10.77 -8.71
CA GLY A 255 12.67 12.21 -9.02
C GLY A 255 11.68 12.67 -10.10
N SER A 256 10.74 11.84 -10.56
CA SER A 256 9.75 12.26 -11.57
C SER A 256 8.87 13.40 -11.03
N ARG A 257 8.54 14.37 -11.92
CA ARG A 257 7.78 15.59 -11.59
C ARG A 257 6.30 15.43 -11.87
#